data_3f699f6dc1476a967ef1b3e6dc94dcfa
#
_entry.id   3f699f6dc1476a967ef1b3e6dc94dcfa
#
_cell.length_a   1.000
_cell.length_b   1.000
_cell.length_c   1.000
_cell.angle_alpha   90.00
_cell.angle_beta   90.00
_cell.angle_gamma   90.00
#
_symmetry.space_group_name_H-M   'P 1'
#
loop_
_entity.id
_entity.type
_entity.pdbx_description
1 polymer ?
#
loop_
_entity_poly.entity_id
_entity_poly.type
_entity_poly.pdbx_seq_one_letter_code
_entity_poly.pdbx_strand_id
1 'polypeptide(L)'
;MKKKILTAALAAAALAPLSMANAQEQEYVGTARLTSAATTPITLRVNNNYYGVTVDWGDGNPILYKDCTGTEREITGTPKGTIVISGYAGWDMLDCSDCQLTSLDVTVATNLHSVFCQDNQLTELDLRGMANLTDLDCSGNQLTTITTEATDFSSVMTGLEMLNLADNQLEGKFTVKATNLQVANLSNNAFTLLTLSNPNLNALYCDGNKLVGLGLKSNAKLATLVTYNNAITKLSLPADLPNMQQLVVSGNKLYNTTKLDLGEATSLKDIDVENCGLTSFITPKNMKVNTLNVAHNTLPLAVLPLAAYKPAQYKFEPQNPLDITKVPGVIMDNGVPRIDVTTWANRTKAEYQLDLSEYRYIGRTEGTTGKADADFTWYSIDKDGQETEMVKGTSASEPGDYYALNGKFAFFNTQYKAYVRITSKTYGVSVTFKPLVIGTDVTAIETVENTQEGLQVHTQGGEIILSAGQQQPVNIYTISGQRVWTGNVGAEGQRVSLPKGIYVVGGKKVLN
;
A
#
# COMPACT_ATOMS: atom_id res chain seq x y z
N MET A 1 34.65 15.74 -35.63
CA MET A 1 34.47 15.15 -34.29
C MET A 1 35.37 13.93 -34.00
N LYS A 2 35.68 13.07 -34.95
CA LYS A 2 36.60 11.91 -34.75
C LYS A 2 38.05 12.28 -34.35
N LYS A 3 38.58 13.46 -34.72
CA LYS A 3 39.95 13.87 -34.36
C LYS A 3 40.14 14.34 -32.93
N LYS A 4 39.11 14.75 -32.19
CA LYS A 4 39.25 15.18 -30.77
C LYS A 4 39.22 14.04 -29.78
N ILE A 5 38.61 12.91 -30.14
CA ILE A 5 38.60 11.68 -29.30
C ILE A 5 39.98 10.99 -29.36
N LEU A 6 40.60 11.04 -30.52
CA LEU A 6 41.96 10.48 -30.71
C LEU A 6 43.02 11.13 -29.86
N THR A 7 42.91 12.45 -29.55
CA THR A 7 43.92 13.21 -28.79
C THR A 7 43.89 12.89 -27.29
N ALA A 8 42.71 12.52 -26.76
CA ALA A 8 42.59 12.10 -25.33
C ALA A 8 43.14 10.68 -25.11
N ALA A 9 42.91 9.78 -26.08
CA ALA A 9 43.45 8.41 -26.01
C ALA A 9 45.01 8.39 -26.17
N LEU A 10 45.58 9.29 -27.00
CA LEU A 10 47.03 9.37 -27.14
C LEU A 10 47.75 9.92 -25.87
N ALA A 11 47.12 10.74 -25.06
CA ALA A 11 47.71 11.26 -23.82
C ALA A 11 47.82 10.17 -22.75
N ALA A 12 46.93 9.16 -22.73
CA ALA A 12 47.04 8.02 -21.83
C ALA A 12 48.06 6.96 -22.31
N ALA A 13 48.29 6.84 -23.61
CA ALA A 13 49.26 5.91 -24.21
C ALA A 13 50.70 6.35 -24.03
N ALA A 14 50.98 7.66 -23.81
CA ALA A 14 52.35 8.20 -23.68
C ALA A 14 53.03 7.89 -22.34
N LEU A 15 52.36 7.24 -21.39
CA LEU A 15 52.89 6.86 -20.06
C LEU A 15 53.11 5.33 -19.90
N ALA A 16 52.99 4.55 -20.95
CA ALA A 16 53.33 3.13 -20.89
C ALA A 16 54.88 2.95 -21.00
N PRO A 17 55.51 2.16 -20.14
CA PRO A 17 56.95 1.95 -20.25
C PRO A 17 57.30 1.23 -21.55
N LEU A 18 58.40 1.67 -22.20
CA LEU A 18 58.94 1.23 -23.48
C LEU A 18 59.36 -0.26 -23.58
N SER A 19 58.97 -1.15 -22.68
CA SER A 19 59.39 -2.57 -22.65
C SER A 19 58.45 -3.55 -23.33
N MET A 20 57.43 -3.10 -24.07
CA MET A 20 56.49 -3.97 -24.78
C MET A 20 56.67 -3.95 -26.32
N ALA A 21 57.91 -4.00 -26.79
CA ALA A 21 58.24 -3.85 -28.21
C ALA A 21 57.83 -5.01 -29.14
N ASN A 22 57.04 -6.03 -28.70
CA ASN A 22 56.56 -7.13 -29.53
C ASN A 22 55.11 -7.59 -29.23
N ALA A 23 54.29 -6.82 -28.53
CA ALA A 23 52.86 -7.05 -28.51
C ALA A 23 52.22 -6.18 -29.59
N GLN A 24 51.34 -6.73 -30.45
CA GLN A 24 50.51 -5.91 -31.30
C GLN A 24 49.96 -4.78 -30.47
N GLU A 25 50.04 -3.53 -30.99
CA GLU A 25 49.45 -2.34 -30.32
C GLU A 25 47.96 -2.60 -30.10
N GLN A 26 47.60 -3.01 -28.90
CA GLN A 26 46.23 -3.21 -28.53
C GLN A 26 45.67 -1.89 -27.99
N GLU A 27 44.68 -1.40 -28.70
CA GLU A 27 44.04 -0.14 -28.35
C GLU A 27 43.17 -0.34 -27.10
N TYR A 28 43.33 0.52 -26.08
CA TYR A 28 42.41 0.58 -24.97
C TYR A 28 41.02 1.00 -25.49
N VAL A 29 40.01 0.20 -25.17
CA VAL A 29 38.63 0.46 -25.62
C VAL A 29 37.73 1.06 -24.56
N GLY A 30 38.24 1.20 -23.33
CA GLY A 30 37.48 1.83 -22.26
C GLY A 30 38.31 2.16 -21.04
N THR A 31 37.91 3.15 -20.28
CA THR A 31 38.55 3.56 -19.03
C THR A 31 37.48 3.95 -18.01
N ALA A 32 37.60 3.43 -16.79
CA ALA A 32 36.84 3.89 -15.62
C ALA A 32 37.76 4.66 -14.68
N ARG A 33 37.18 5.67 -14.03
CA ARG A 33 37.87 6.49 -13.01
C ARG A 33 37.08 6.46 -11.71
N LEU A 34 37.74 6.09 -10.62
CA LEU A 34 37.12 5.93 -9.33
C LEU A 34 37.84 6.80 -8.30
N THR A 35 37.11 7.47 -7.44
CA THR A 35 37.64 8.12 -6.25
C THR A 35 37.08 7.44 -5.02
N SER A 36 37.97 6.92 -4.16
CA SER A 36 37.61 6.23 -2.92
C SER A 36 38.09 7.04 -1.72
N ALA A 37 37.26 7.08 -0.67
CA ALA A 37 37.63 7.60 0.65
C ALA A 37 38.39 6.59 1.51
N ALA A 38 38.57 5.37 1.05
CA ALA A 38 39.27 4.31 1.80
C ALA A 38 40.76 4.63 1.98
N THR A 39 41.23 4.40 3.20
CA THR A 39 42.69 4.51 3.57
C THR A 39 43.32 3.12 3.74
N THR A 40 42.54 2.08 3.61
CA THR A 40 42.93 0.66 3.65
C THR A 40 42.75 0.04 2.27
N PRO A 41 43.33 -1.16 2.02
CA PRO A 41 43.09 -1.85 0.76
C PRO A 41 41.60 -2.09 0.47
N ILE A 42 41.19 -1.84 -0.78
CA ILE A 42 39.89 -2.20 -1.33
C ILE A 42 40.07 -3.30 -2.36
N THR A 43 39.01 -4.01 -2.68
CA THR A 43 39.01 -5.08 -3.69
C THR A 43 38.07 -4.73 -4.82
N LEU A 44 38.60 -4.69 -6.02
CA LEU A 44 37.86 -4.58 -7.27
C LEU A 44 37.71 -5.97 -7.88
N ARG A 45 36.62 -6.24 -8.58
CA ARG A 45 36.45 -7.43 -9.41
C ARG A 45 36.24 -7.02 -10.86
N VAL A 46 36.92 -7.68 -11.76
CA VAL A 46 36.87 -7.39 -13.18
C VAL A 46 36.78 -8.69 -13.98
N ASN A 47 36.10 -8.62 -15.12
CA ASN A 47 36.10 -9.66 -16.12
C ASN A 47 36.47 -9.04 -17.47
N ASN A 48 37.33 -9.72 -18.23
CA ASN A 48 37.66 -9.35 -19.59
C ASN A 48 37.74 -10.62 -20.44
N ASN A 49 36.93 -10.69 -21.48
CA ASN A 49 36.77 -11.92 -22.30
C ASN A 49 37.99 -12.26 -23.15
N TYR A 50 38.91 -11.32 -23.38
CA TYR A 50 40.05 -11.57 -24.30
C TYR A 50 41.42 -11.28 -23.69
N TYR A 51 41.48 -10.19 -22.88
CA TYR A 51 42.77 -9.72 -22.33
C TYR A 51 42.61 -9.39 -20.85
N GLY A 52 43.54 -8.68 -20.31
CA GLY A 52 43.48 -8.19 -18.94
C GLY A 52 42.95 -6.78 -18.84
N VAL A 53 43.10 -6.22 -17.67
CA VAL A 53 42.88 -4.81 -17.36
C VAL A 53 44.16 -4.22 -16.76
N THR A 54 44.37 -2.93 -16.94
CA THR A 54 45.44 -2.19 -16.26
C THR A 54 44.82 -1.36 -15.16
N VAL A 55 45.34 -1.42 -13.96
CA VAL A 55 44.86 -0.63 -12.79
C VAL A 55 46.03 0.26 -12.26
N ASP A 56 45.78 1.55 -12.27
CA ASP A 56 46.58 2.54 -11.55
C ASP A 56 45.82 2.92 -10.27
N TRP A 57 46.43 2.70 -9.13
CA TRP A 57 45.84 2.99 -7.81
C TRP A 57 45.91 4.48 -7.43
N GLY A 58 46.29 5.35 -8.38
CA GLY A 58 46.39 6.79 -8.19
C GLY A 58 47.80 7.25 -7.84
N ASP A 59 48.82 6.43 -8.10
CA ASP A 59 50.24 6.77 -7.91
C ASP A 59 50.99 6.92 -9.23
N GLY A 60 50.31 6.81 -10.37
CA GLY A 60 50.91 6.90 -11.70
C GLY A 60 51.69 5.67 -12.14
N ASN A 61 51.52 4.53 -11.42
CA ASN A 61 52.21 3.28 -11.72
C ASN A 61 51.19 2.17 -12.08
N PRO A 62 50.66 2.14 -13.31
CA PRO A 62 49.66 1.17 -13.72
C PRO A 62 50.19 -0.26 -13.74
N ILE A 63 49.42 -1.19 -13.19
CA ILE A 63 49.74 -2.63 -13.15
C ILE A 63 48.82 -3.38 -14.10
N LEU A 64 49.38 -4.19 -15.00
CA LEU A 64 48.62 -5.03 -15.91
C LEU A 64 48.28 -6.39 -15.27
N TYR A 65 46.97 -6.69 -15.17
CA TYR A 65 46.44 -7.95 -14.71
C TYR A 65 45.93 -8.75 -15.90
N LYS A 66 46.67 -9.80 -16.30
CA LYS A 66 46.43 -10.57 -17.53
C LYS A 66 45.38 -11.67 -17.37
N ASP A 67 45.21 -12.24 -16.18
CA ASP A 67 44.41 -13.44 -15.95
C ASP A 67 42.96 -13.08 -15.59
N CYS A 68 42.32 -12.27 -16.43
CA CYS A 68 40.92 -11.85 -16.26
C CYS A 68 39.97 -12.53 -17.26
N THR A 69 40.48 -13.51 -18.03
CA THR A 69 39.77 -14.08 -19.18
C THR A 69 38.77 -15.13 -18.76
N GLY A 70 37.49 -14.87 -19.05
CA GLY A 70 36.38 -15.80 -18.86
C GLY A 70 36.00 -16.11 -17.41
N THR A 71 36.69 -15.49 -16.45
CA THR A 71 36.39 -15.59 -15.02
C THR A 71 36.55 -14.23 -14.34
N GLU A 72 35.80 -14.02 -13.30
CA GLU A 72 35.92 -12.85 -12.44
C GLU A 72 37.26 -12.89 -11.72
N ARG A 73 38.00 -11.75 -11.72
CA ARG A 73 39.28 -11.61 -11.04
C ARG A 73 39.19 -10.54 -9.95
N GLU A 74 39.60 -10.91 -8.76
CA GLU A 74 39.79 -9.98 -7.68
C GLU A 74 41.14 -9.28 -7.78
N ILE A 75 41.13 -7.94 -7.61
CA ILE A 75 42.28 -7.07 -7.65
C ILE A 75 42.23 -6.19 -6.39
N THR A 76 43.20 -6.39 -5.50
CA THR A 76 43.23 -5.65 -4.24
C THR A 76 44.37 -4.62 -4.22
N GLY A 77 44.09 -3.41 -3.76
CA GLY A 77 45.09 -2.37 -3.61
C GLY A 77 44.60 -1.21 -2.74
N THR A 78 45.53 -0.40 -2.28
CA THR A 78 45.24 0.79 -1.45
C THR A 78 45.15 2.02 -2.35
N PRO A 79 44.03 2.76 -2.35
CA PRO A 79 43.88 4.01 -3.09
C PRO A 79 44.92 5.03 -2.63
N LYS A 80 45.59 5.68 -3.58
CA LYS A 80 46.56 6.78 -3.34
C LYS A 80 46.13 8.07 -4.02
N GLY A 81 45.07 8.02 -4.82
CA GLY A 81 44.46 9.11 -5.58
C GLY A 81 43.30 8.57 -6.40
N THR A 82 43.05 9.19 -7.57
CA THR A 82 42.07 8.65 -8.50
C THR A 82 42.57 7.33 -9.08
N ILE A 83 41.79 6.27 -8.85
CA ILE A 83 42.04 4.93 -9.40
C ILE A 83 41.64 4.99 -10.88
N VAL A 84 42.50 4.53 -11.75
CA VAL A 84 42.21 4.46 -13.21
C VAL A 84 42.32 3.01 -13.65
N ILE A 85 41.19 2.48 -14.14
CA ILE A 85 41.09 1.13 -14.72
C ILE A 85 40.95 1.28 -16.23
N SER A 86 41.87 0.69 -16.99
CA SER A 86 41.79 0.70 -18.44
C SER A 86 41.65 -0.71 -18.96
N GLY A 87 40.56 -0.97 -19.69
CA GLY A 87 40.27 -2.25 -20.27
C GLY A 87 40.60 -2.28 -21.75
N TYR A 88 40.98 -3.47 -22.23
CA TYR A 88 41.13 -3.78 -23.64
C TYR A 88 39.80 -4.25 -24.23
N ALA A 89 39.77 -4.56 -25.51
CA ALA A 89 38.62 -5.18 -26.16
C ALA A 89 38.13 -6.38 -25.34
N GLY A 90 36.81 -6.44 -25.07
CA GLY A 90 36.22 -7.49 -24.27
C GLY A 90 36.20 -7.27 -22.76
N TRP A 91 36.55 -6.06 -22.28
CA TRP A 91 36.29 -5.70 -20.88
C TRP A 91 34.78 -5.65 -20.65
N ASP A 92 34.30 -6.61 -19.89
CA ASP A 92 32.88 -6.98 -19.83
C ASP A 92 32.23 -6.55 -18.50
N MET A 93 32.95 -6.63 -17.38
CA MET A 93 32.41 -6.38 -16.05
C MET A 93 33.36 -5.60 -15.17
N LEU A 94 32.80 -4.66 -14.41
CA LEU A 94 33.42 -3.96 -13.31
C LEU A 94 32.54 -4.08 -12.07
N ASP A 95 33.09 -4.71 -11.02
CA ASP A 95 32.52 -4.67 -9.67
C ASP A 95 33.49 -3.86 -8.76
N CYS A 96 32.98 -2.75 -8.26
CA CYS A 96 33.63 -1.87 -7.31
C CYS A 96 32.72 -1.62 -6.08
N SER A 97 31.93 -2.62 -5.72
CA SER A 97 31.07 -2.60 -4.55
C SER A 97 31.87 -2.52 -3.25
N ASP A 98 31.27 -1.91 -2.22
CA ASP A 98 31.88 -1.78 -0.87
C ASP A 98 33.30 -1.19 -0.88
N CYS A 99 33.56 -0.29 -1.81
CA CYS A 99 34.90 0.34 -1.99
C CYS A 99 34.98 1.76 -1.44
N GLN A 100 33.99 2.23 -0.67
CA GLN A 100 33.90 3.59 -0.13
C GLN A 100 34.07 4.66 -1.23
N LEU A 101 33.52 4.39 -2.44
CA LEU A 101 33.65 5.31 -3.55
C LEU A 101 32.77 6.56 -3.33
N THR A 102 33.39 7.72 -3.59
CA THR A 102 32.73 9.01 -3.62
C THR A 102 32.48 9.51 -5.04
N SER A 103 33.14 8.91 -6.05
CA SER A 103 32.94 9.21 -7.46
C SER A 103 33.26 7.98 -8.33
N LEU A 104 32.46 7.82 -9.38
CA LEU A 104 32.62 6.77 -10.41
C LEU A 104 32.29 7.38 -11.78
N ASP A 105 33.28 7.39 -12.69
CA ASP A 105 33.10 7.75 -14.10
C ASP A 105 33.36 6.53 -14.97
N VAL A 106 32.33 6.04 -15.64
CA VAL A 106 32.36 4.91 -16.59
C VAL A 106 32.00 5.33 -18.01
N THR A 107 31.82 6.60 -18.27
CA THR A 107 31.29 7.16 -19.54
C THR A 107 32.08 6.77 -20.78
N VAL A 108 33.35 6.42 -20.63
CA VAL A 108 34.22 5.95 -21.72
C VAL A 108 34.54 4.44 -21.63
N ALA A 109 33.94 3.72 -20.68
CA ALA A 109 34.03 2.28 -20.55
C ALA A 109 32.87 1.57 -21.29
N THR A 110 32.64 1.95 -22.54
CA THR A 110 31.43 1.67 -23.32
C THR A 110 31.18 0.19 -23.65
N ASN A 111 32.15 -0.68 -23.44
CA ASN A 111 32.05 -2.12 -23.68
C ASN A 111 31.52 -2.90 -22.45
N LEU A 112 31.40 -2.28 -21.29
CA LEU A 112 30.91 -2.95 -20.10
C LEU A 112 29.45 -3.39 -20.29
N HIS A 113 29.17 -4.64 -19.97
CA HIS A 113 27.84 -5.22 -19.87
C HIS A 113 27.35 -5.21 -18.43
N SER A 114 28.25 -5.31 -17.44
CA SER A 114 27.88 -5.32 -16.04
C SER A 114 28.67 -4.30 -15.23
N VAL A 115 27.95 -3.47 -14.46
CA VAL A 115 28.53 -2.51 -13.51
C VAL A 115 27.86 -2.72 -12.15
N PHE A 116 28.68 -3.14 -11.18
CA PHE A 116 28.30 -3.29 -9.78
C PHE A 116 29.06 -2.27 -8.93
N CYS A 117 28.34 -1.29 -8.40
CA CYS A 117 28.91 -0.24 -7.55
C CYS A 117 28.06 -0.01 -6.29
N GLN A 118 27.38 -1.06 -5.83
CA GLN A 118 26.55 -1.00 -4.63
C GLN A 118 27.39 -0.76 -3.37
N ASP A 119 26.71 -0.27 -2.33
CA ASP A 119 27.28 -0.04 -0.99
C ASP A 119 28.50 0.92 -1.00
N ASN A 120 28.32 2.05 -1.69
CA ASN A 120 29.31 3.13 -1.76
C ASN A 120 28.71 4.48 -1.26
N GLN A 121 29.38 5.59 -1.55
CA GLN A 121 28.98 6.94 -1.15
C GLN A 121 28.73 7.84 -2.35
N LEU A 122 28.30 7.25 -3.49
CA LEU A 122 28.05 7.97 -4.74
C LEU A 122 26.80 8.86 -4.58
N THR A 123 26.91 10.12 -5.00
CA THR A 123 25.80 11.09 -5.00
C THR A 123 25.21 11.29 -6.38
N GLU A 124 25.96 10.97 -7.44
CA GLU A 124 25.54 11.00 -8.83
C GLU A 124 26.20 9.85 -9.60
N LEU A 125 25.58 9.44 -10.70
CA LEU A 125 26.13 8.43 -11.61
C LEU A 125 25.80 8.82 -13.06
N ASP A 126 26.85 8.93 -13.89
CA ASP A 126 26.71 9.21 -15.32
C ASP A 126 26.89 7.91 -16.13
N LEU A 127 25.82 7.52 -16.80
CA LEU A 127 25.74 6.31 -17.62
C LEU A 127 25.69 6.61 -19.14
N ARG A 128 26.02 7.84 -19.55
CA ARG A 128 26.11 8.17 -20.97
C ARG A 128 27.19 7.33 -21.62
N GLY A 129 26.95 6.82 -22.81
CA GLY A 129 27.83 5.90 -23.50
C GLY A 129 27.66 4.41 -23.13
N MET A 130 26.92 4.07 -22.09
CA MET A 130 26.76 2.70 -21.57
C MET A 130 25.68 1.89 -22.29
N ALA A 131 25.65 1.95 -23.63
CA ALA A 131 24.58 1.31 -24.43
C ALA A 131 24.56 -0.23 -24.37
N ASN A 132 25.69 -0.84 -24.01
CA ASN A 132 25.84 -2.30 -23.95
C ASN A 132 25.45 -2.88 -22.57
N LEU A 133 25.07 -2.04 -21.63
CA LEU A 133 24.79 -2.47 -20.24
C LEU A 133 23.60 -3.43 -20.18
N THR A 134 23.81 -4.60 -19.59
CA THR A 134 22.80 -5.60 -19.28
C THR A 134 22.45 -5.66 -17.80
N ASP A 135 23.45 -5.43 -16.95
CA ASP A 135 23.33 -5.51 -15.49
C ASP A 135 23.88 -4.27 -14.82
N LEU A 136 23.03 -3.60 -14.04
CA LEU A 136 23.41 -2.44 -13.24
C LEU A 136 22.94 -2.63 -11.80
N ASP A 137 23.90 -2.62 -10.87
CA ASP A 137 23.62 -2.49 -9.44
C ASP A 137 24.37 -1.30 -8.85
N CYS A 138 23.63 -0.28 -8.45
CA CYS A 138 24.15 0.88 -7.72
C CYS A 138 23.33 1.12 -6.43
N SER A 139 22.77 0.07 -5.87
CA SER A 139 22.04 0.13 -4.60
C SER A 139 22.93 0.53 -3.42
N GLY A 140 22.32 0.97 -2.31
CA GLY A 140 23.07 1.33 -1.11
C GLY A 140 24.04 2.50 -1.30
N ASN A 141 23.63 3.52 -2.06
CA ASN A 141 24.39 4.75 -2.29
C ASN A 141 23.64 5.99 -1.79
N GLN A 142 24.09 7.16 -2.17
CA GLN A 142 23.44 8.43 -1.85
C GLN A 142 22.99 9.16 -3.14
N LEU A 143 22.66 8.39 -4.19
CA LEU A 143 22.37 8.94 -5.50
C LEU A 143 21.12 9.82 -5.46
N THR A 144 21.29 11.05 -5.89
CA THR A 144 20.19 11.99 -6.16
C THR A 144 19.90 12.12 -7.64
N THR A 145 20.87 11.75 -8.50
CA THR A 145 20.81 11.90 -9.95
C THR A 145 21.48 10.72 -10.64
N ILE A 146 20.82 10.23 -11.69
CA ILE A 146 21.43 9.34 -12.69
C ILE A 146 21.26 9.99 -14.04
N THR A 147 22.37 10.19 -14.76
CA THR A 147 22.39 10.81 -16.09
C THR A 147 22.49 9.72 -17.15
N THR A 148 21.63 9.76 -18.16
CA THR A 148 21.65 8.89 -19.34
C THR A 148 21.64 9.74 -20.61
N GLU A 149 21.86 9.14 -21.80
CA GLU A 149 21.76 9.84 -23.10
C GLU A 149 20.38 10.43 -23.35
N ALA A 150 19.33 9.79 -22.85
CA ALA A 150 17.96 10.28 -22.85
C ALA A 150 17.56 10.70 -21.44
N THR A 151 16.48 11.45 -21.31
CA THR A 151 15.90 11.83 -20.01
C THR A 151 15.33 10.65 -19.22
N ASP A 152 15.41 9.43 -19.77
CA ASP A 152 14.92 8.20 -19.17
C ASP A 152 15.74 6.98 -19.70
N PHE A 153 15.60 5.84 -19.05
CA PHE A 153 16.20 4.57 -19.47
C PHE A 153 15.50 3.95 -20.70
N SER A 154 15.04 4.79 -21.66
CA SER A 154 14.09 4.32 -22.67
C SER A 154 14.70 4.01 -24.03
N SER A 155 15.86 4.56 -24.39
CA SER A 155 16.34 4.48 -25.77
C SER A 155 17.76 3.95 -25.93
N VAL A 156 18.55 3.93 -24.86
CA VAL A 156 19.99 3.66 -24.96
C VAL A 156 20.38 2.35 -24.29
N MET A 157 19.58 1.86 -23.32
CA MET A 157 19.85 0.62 -22.60
C MET A 157 18.83 -0.47 -22.95
N THR A 158 18.66 -0.73 -24.26
CA THR A 158 17.70 -1.77 -24.71
C THR A 158 18.11 -3.17 -24.29
N GLY A 159 19.39 -3.38 -24.03
CA GLY A 159 19.96 -4.64 -23.53
C GLY A 159 19.75 -4.88 -22.02
N LEU A 160 19.37 -3.87 -21.26
CA LEU A 160 19.31 -3.97 -19.80
C LEU A 160 18.32 -5.06 -19.34
N GLU A 161 18.81 -6.02 -18.57
CA GLU A 161 18.07 -7.15 -18.02
C GLU A 161 17.85 -7.01 -16.51
N MET A 162 18.83 -6.49 -15.79
CA MET A 162 18.76 -6.23 -14.35
C MET A 162 19.08 -4.78 -14.03
N LEU A 163 18.20 -4.15 -13.24
CA LEU A 163 18.37 -2.80 -12.71
C LEU A 163 18.10 -2.78 -11.20
N ASN A 164 19.13 -2.47 -10.42
CA ASN A 164 19.02 -2.27 -8.99
C ASN A 164 19.46 -0.86 -8.59
N LEU A 165 18.52 -0.02 -8.19
CA LEU A 165 18.71 1.34 -7.69
C LEU A 165 18.23 1.48 -6.23
N ALA A 166 18.01 0.39 -5.53
CA ALA A 166 17.47 0.41 -4.17
C ALA A 166 18.34 1.19 -3.19
N ASP A 167 17.74 1.67 -2.12
CA ASP A 167 18.46 2.32 -1.01
C ASP A 167 19.30 3.52 -1.49
N ASN A 168 18.63 4.46 -2.18
CA ASN A 168 19.20 5.71 -2.66
C ASN A 168 18.30 6.91 -2.31
N GLN A 169 18.63 8.10 -2.85
CA GLN A 169 17.86 9.33 -2.62
C GLN A 169 17.21 9.86 -3.92
N LEU A 170 16.95 8.97 -4.87
CA LEU A 170 16.35 9.31 -6.15
C LEU A 170 14.89 9.74 -5.94
N GLU A 171 14.47 10.82 -6.60
CA GLU A 171 13.16 11.40 -6.38
C GLU A 171 12.36 11.67 -7.66
N GLY A 172 11.08 11.99 -7.47
CA GLY A 172 10.22 12.47 -8.54
C GLY A 172 9.73 11.37 -9.48
N LYS A 173 9.77 11.65 -10.77
CA LYS A 173 9.30 10.74 -11.83
C LYS A 173 10.46 9.91 -12.37
N PHE A 174 10.23 8.62 -12.54
CA PHE A 174 11.21 7.72 -13.12
C PHE A 174 10.60 6.86 -14.21
N THR A 175 11.27 6.76 -15.35
CA THR A 175 10.78 6.01 -16.51
C THR A 175 11.79 4.96 -16.92
N VAL A 176 11.34 3.72 -17.09
CA VAL A 176 12.15 2.61 -17.61
C VAL A 176 11.40 1.92 -18.73
N LYS A 177 12.02 1.85 -19.90
CA LYS A 177 11.46 1.21 -21.11
C LYS A 177 12.45 0.23 -21.76
N ALA A 178 13.29 -0.42 -20.97
CA ALA A 178 14.22 -1.43 -21.45
C ALA A 178 13.44 -2.72 -21.80
N THR A 179 13.43 -3.11 -23.09
CA THR A 179 12.62 -4.22 -23.58
C THR A 179 13.00 -5.55 -22.96
N ASN A 180 14.27 -5.73 -22.62
CA ASN A 180 14.81 -6.97 -22.07
C ASN A 180 14.76 -7.02 -20.53
N LEU A 181 14.38 -5.94 -19.86
CA LEU A 181 14.38 -5.85 -18.41
C LEU A 181 13.50 -6.93 -17.79
N GLN A 182 14.13 -7.76 -16.96
CA GLN A 182 13.51 -8.88 -16.25
C GLN A 182 13.32 -8.55 -14.76
N VAL A 183 14.27 -7.86 -14.15
CA VAL A 183 14.25 -7.52 -12.75
C VAL A 183 14.52 -6.02 -12.57
N ALA A 184 13.65 -5.35 -11.83
CA ALA A 184 13.84 -3.98 -11.38
C ALA A 184 13.67 -3.88 -9.87
N ASN A 185 14.72 -3.43 -9.18
CA ASN A 185 14.65 -3.07 -7.77
C ASN A 185 14.86 -1.56 -7.62
N LEU A 186 13.80 -0.87 -7.24
CA LEU A 186 13.72 0.59 -7.07
C LEU A 186 13.34 0.94 -5.63
N SER A 187 13.41 -0.01 -4.71
CA SER A 187 12.96 0.12 -3.32
C SER A 187 13.72 1.22 -2.56
N ASN A 188 13.10 1.76 -1.51
CA ASN A 188 13.71 2.72 -0.59
C ASN A 188 14.35 3.93 -1.30
N ASN A 189 13.52 4.63 -2.08
CA ASN A 189 13.83 5.90 -2.73
C ASN A 189 12.72 6.93 -2.44
N ALA A 190 12.69 8.03 -3.17
CA ALA A 190 11.65 9.04 -3.05
C ALA A 190 10.83 9.20 -4.36
N PHE A 191 10.68 8.14 -5.15
CA PHE A 191 9.91 8.18 -6.39
C PHE A 191 8.43 8.45 -6.12
N THR A 192 7.85 9.37 -6.92
CA THR A 192 6.42 9.71 -6.85
C THR A 192 5.61 9.10 -8.00
N LEU A 193 6.27 8.78 -9.10
CA LEU A 193 5.67 8.15 -10.29
C LEU A 193 6.67 7.25 -10.98
N LEU A 194 6.27 6.01 -11.26
CA LEU A 194 6.99 5.08 -12.12
C LEU A 194 6.24 4.87 -13.43
N THR A 195 6.96 4.95 -14.54
CA THR A 195 6.46 4.58 -15.87
C THR A 195 7.26 3.38 -16.37
N LEU A 196 6.62 2.22 -16.41
CA LEU A 196 7.25 0.94 -16.71
C LEU A 196 6.56 0.30 -17.94
N SER A 197 7.26 0.22 -19.06
CA SER A 197 6.77 -0.43 -20.28
C SER A 197 7.74 -1.53 -20.69
N ASN A 198 7.84 -2.56 -19.85
CA ASN A 198 8.84 -3.60 -19.90
C ASN A 198 8.16 -4.97 -20.05
N PRO A 199 7.89 -5.47 -21.27
CA PRO A 199 7.08 -6.67 -21.50
C PRO A 199 7.70 -7.95 -20.93
N ASN A 200 9.02 -7.93 -20.68
CA ASN A 200 9.75 -9.06 -20.09
C ASN A 200 9.92 -8.96 -18.57
N LEU A 201 9.44 -7.88 -17.94
CA LEU A 201 9.58 -7.69 -16.51
C LEU A 201 8.90 -8.82 -15.73
N ASN A 202 9.70 -9.54 -14.98
CA ASN A 202 9.29 -10.68 -14.15
C ASN A 202 9.18 -10.30 -12.66
N ALA A 203 10.11 -9.47 -12.18
CA ALA A 203 10.11 -9.01 -10.78
C ALA A 203 10.26 -7.50 -10.68
N LEU A 204 9.38 -6.88 -9.89
CA LEU A 204 9.41 -5.47 -9.54
C LEU A 204 9.38 -5.31 -8.02
N TYR A 205 10.40 -4.65 -7.50
CA TYR A 205 10.51 -4.18 -6.12
C TYR A 205 10.53 -2.65 -6.16
N CYS A 206 9.57 -2.00 -5.53
CA CYS A 206 9.47 -0.53 -5.45
C CYS A 206 8.82 -0.06 -4.15
N ASP A 207 8.97 -0.87 -3.11
CA ASP A 207 8.52 -0.55 -1.76
C ASP A 207 9.30 0.62 -1.16
N GLY A 208 8.78 1.20 -0.07
CA GLY A 208 9.46 2.30 0.62
C GLY A 208 9.66 3.56 -0.22
N ASN A 209 8.70 3.87 -1.14
CA ASN A 209 8.71 5.06 -1.97
C ASN A 209 7.55 6.01 -1.63
N LYS A 210 7.31 7.02 -2.48
CA LYS A 210 6.22 7.99 -2.37
C LYS A 210 5.21 7.86 -3.52
N LEU A 211 5.05 6.66 -4.08
CA LEU A 211 4.19 6.42 -5.24
C LEU A 211 2.73 6.65 -4.88
N VAL A 212 2.02 7.42 -5.72
CA VAL A 212 0.57 7.68 -5.56
C VAL A 212 -0.29 6.83 -6.48
N GLY A 213 0.31 6.20 -7.48
CA GLY A 213 -0.33 5.25 -8.40
C GLY A 213 0.71 4.36 -9.06
N LEU A 214 0.30 3.17 -9.49
CA LEU A 214 1.17 2.23 -10.18
C LEU A 214 0.42 1.51 -11.30
N GLY A 215 0.87 1.72 -12.54
CA GLY A 215 0.31 1.13 -13.75
C GLY A 215 1.22 0.06 -14.34
N LEU A 216 0.79 -1.19 -14.35
CA LEU A 216 1.58 -2.35 -14.78
C LEU A 216 0.90 -3.17 -15.90
N LYS A 217 -0.11 -2.62 -16.57
CA LYS A 217 -0.89 -3.35 -17.58
C LYS A 217 -0.07 -3.94 -18.72
N SER A 218 1.05 -3.32 -19.08
CA SER A 218 1.95 -3.78 -20.15
C SER A 218 2.99 -4.82 -19.70
N ASN A 219 3.02 -5.18 -18.41
CA ASN A 219 4.02 -6.08 -17.83
C ASN A 219 3.44 -7.50 -17.65
N ALA A 220 3.05 -8.14 -18.74
CA ALA A 220 2.28 -9.38 -18.72
C ALA A 220 3.04 -10.60 -18.12
N LYS A 221 4.38 -10.54 -18.05
CA LYS A 221 5.21 -11.60 -17.47
C LYS A 221 5.46 -11.47 -15.97
N LEU A 222 4.88 -10.43 -15.34
CA LEU A 222 5.16 -10.12 -13.94
C LEU A 222 4.77 -11.30 -13.03
N ALA A 223 5.76 -11.81 -12.30
CA ALA A 223 5.61 -12.88 -11.32
C ALA A 223 5.75 -12.41 -9.88
N THR A 224 6.54 -11.37 -9.63
CA THR A 224 6.76 -10.80 -8.32
C THR A 224 6.48 -9.30 -8.34
N LEU A 225 5.60 -8.83 -7.47
CA LEU A 225 5.38 -7.42 -7.19
C LEU A 225 5.48 -7.16 -5.69
N VAL A 226 6.47 -6.35 -5.32
CA VAL A 226 6.66 -5.86 -3.95
C VAL A 226 6.63 -4.33 -3.99
N THR A 227 5.62 -3.73 -3.37
CA THR A 227 5.40 -2.27 -3.37
C THR A 227 4.77 -1.77 -2.07
N TYR A 228 5.07 -2.44 -0.94
CA TYR A 228 4.55 -2.04 0.36
C TYR A 228 5.09 -0.64 0.77
N ASN A 229 4.45 -0.02 1.77
CA ASN A 229 4.87 1.29 2.28
C ASN A 229 5.02 2.38 1.20
N ASN A 230 3.96 2.55 0.41
CA ASN A 230 3.79 3.67 -0.51
C ASN A 230 2.48 4.42 -0.19
N ALA A 231 2.10 5.35 -1.06
CA ALA A 231 0.83 6.07 -0.98
C ALA A 231 -0.10 5.72 -2.15
N ILE A 232 0.02 4.52 -2.71
CA ILE A 232 -0.70 4.09 -3.91
C ILE A 232 -2.21 4.06 -3.62
N THR A 233 -2.97 4.87 -4.38
CA THR A 233 -4.43 4.88 -4.33
C THR A 233 -5.05 4.09 -5.48
N LYS A 234 -4.31 3.91 -6.57
CA LYS A 234 -4.75 3.16 -7.76
C LYS A 234 -3.64 2.23 -8.23
N LEU A 235 -3.90 0.94 -8.14
CA LEU A 235 -3.06 -0.12 -8.68
C LEU A 235 -3.74 -0.70 -9.92
N SER A 236 -3.02 -0.76 -11.05
CA SER A 236 -3.52 -1.33 -12.30
C SER A 236 -2.60 -2.48 -12.73
N LEU A 237 -3.02 -3.70 -12.45
CA LEU A 237 -2.30 -4.92 -12.80
C LEU A 237 -2.62 -5.37 -14.24
N PRO A 238 -1.80 -6.25 -14.85
CA PRO A 238 -2.15 -7.00 -16.06
C PRO A 238 -3.46 -7.78 -15.89
N ALA A 239 -4.17 -8.05 -16.99
CA ALA A 239 -5.54 -8.59 -16.91
C ALA A 239 -5.61 -9.99 -16.29
N ASP A 240 -4.75 -10.91 -16.68
CA ASP A 240 -4.93 -12.34 -16.37
C ASP A 240 -3.91 -12.89 -15.35
N LEU A 241 -2.85 -12.15 -15.04
CA LEU A 241 -1.80 -12.47 -14.05
C LEU A 241 -1.34 -13.95 -14.03
N PRO A 242 -1.14 -14.62 -15.20
CA PRO A 242 -0.91 -16.07 -15.24
C PRO A 242 0.38 -16.49 -14.53
N ASN A 243 1.34 -15.60 -14.43
CA ASN A 243 2.66 -15.86 -13.86
C ASN A 243 2.82 -15.33 -12.42
N MET A 244 1.86 -14.54 -11.91
CA MET A 244 1.99 -13.90 -10.60
C MET A 244 2.09 -14.94 -9.49
N GLN A 245 3.20 -14.94 -8.77
CA GLN A 245 3.49 -15.83 -7.64
C GLN A 245 3.46 -15.09 -6.31
N GLN A 246 3.90 -13.83 -6.30
CA GLN A 246 3.98 -13.02 -5.09
C GLN A 246 3.41 -11.62 -5.33
N LEU A 247 2.50 -11.21 -4.46
CA LEU A 247 1.91 -9.87 -4.43
C LEU A 247 1.99 -9.31 -3.01
N VAL A 248 2.86 -8.31 -2.81
CA VAL A 248 3.05 -7.62 -1.53
C VAL A 248 2.80 -6.13 -1.75
N VAL A 249 1.64 -5.64 -1.33
CA VAL A 249 1.20 -4.26 -1.54
C VAL A 249 0.75 -3.58 -0.24
N SER A 250 1.06 -4.19 0.90
CA SER A 250 0.67 -3.73 2.23
C SER A 250 1.07 -2.29 2.52
N GLY A 251 0.32 -1.60 3.39
CA GLY A 251 0.60 -0.22 3.79
C GLY A 251 0.34 0.83 2.69
N ASN A 252 -0.48 0.51 1.69
CA ASN A 252 -0.94 1.43 0.65
C ASN A 252 -2.35 1.95 0.94
N LYS A 253 -2.94 2.75 0.03
CA LYS A 253 -4.26 3.37 0.17
C LYS A 253 -5.15 3.02 -1.03
N LEU A 254 -5.39 1.73 -1.26
CA LEU A 254 -6.03 1.22 -2.49
C LEU A 254 -7.53 1.51 -2.61
N TYR A 255 -8.06 2.53 -1.92
CA TYR A 255 -9.50 2.86 -1.93
C TYR A 255 -10.03 3.31 -3.29
N ASN A 256 -9.18 3.75 -4.22
CA ASN A 256 -9.53 4.05 -5.61
C ASN A 256 -9.36 2.83 -6.53
N THR A 257 -8.90 1.71 -6.01
CA THR A 257 -8.90 0.43 -6.69
C THR A 257 -10.28 -0.18 -6.48
N THR A 258 -11.15 -0.11 -7.48
CA THR A 258 -12.58 -0.48 -7.39
C THR A 258 -12.75 -1.91 -6.87
N LYS A 259 -11.78 -2.79 -7.19
CA LYS A 259 -11.78 -4.19 -6.78
C LYS A 259 -10.38 -4.75 -7.03
N LEU A 260 -9.75 -5.29 -6.01
CA LEU A 260 -8.56 -6.10 -6.21
C LEU A 260 -9.00 -7.54 -6.49
N ASP A 261 -9.05 -7.88 -7.77
CA ASP A 261 -9.47 -9.20 -8.24
C ASP A 261 -8.27 -10.02 -8.65
N LEU A 262 -8.00 -11.08 -7.90
CA LEU A 262 -6.92 -12.03 -8.16
C LEU A 262 -7.48 -13.39 -8.57
N GLY A 263 -8.78 -13.48 -8.93
CA GLY A 263 -9.47 -14.74 -9.19
C GLY A 263 -8.81 -15.61 -10.27
N GLU A 264 -8.22 -15.00 -11.28
CA GLU A 264 -7.54 -15.69 -12.38
C GLU A 264 -6.02 -15.84 -12.17
N ALA A 265 -5.48 -15.32 -11.07
CA ALA A 265 -4.05 -15.42 -10.75
C ALA A 265 -3.69 -16.83 -10.21
N THR A 266 -3.76 -17.83 -11.06
CA THR A 266 -3.67 -19.25 -10.68
C THR A 266 -2.30 -19.71 -10.19
N SER A 267 -1.26 -18.90 -10.37
CA SER A 267 0.11 -19.19 -9.90
C SER A 267 0.45 -18.56 -8.55
N LEU A 268 -0.46 -17.70 -7.97
CA LEU A 268 -0.21 -16.98 -6.74
C LEU A 268 0.00 -17.93 -5.55
N LYS A 269 1.05 -17.63 -4.79
CA LYS A 269 1.45 -18.36 -3.58
C LYS A 269 1.42 -17.48 -2.35
N ASP A 270 1.84 -16.22 -2.49
CA ASP A 270 1.99 -15.30 -1.36
C ASP A 270 1.29 -13.98 -1.66
N ILE A 271 0.37 -13.61 -0.75
CA ILE A 271 -0.48 -12.43 -0.87
C ILE A 271 -0.40 -11.64 0.43
N ASP A 272 0.07 -10.39 0.34
CA ASP A 272 0.03 -9.43 1.44
C ASP A 272 -0.61 -8.12 0.98
N VAL A 273 -1.83 -7.88 1.46
CA VAL A 273 -2.63 -6.68 1.22
C VAL A 273 -3.02 -6.02 2.56
N GLU A 274 -2.23 -6.20 3.61
CA GLU A 274 -2.47 -5.62 4.94
C GLU A 274 -2.55 -4.11 4.85
N ASN A 275 -3.49 -3.51 5.58
CA ASN A 275 -3.63 -2.06 5.73
C ASN A 275 -3.68 -1.30 4.39
N CYS A 276 -4.51 -1.79 3.47
CA CYS A 276 -4.68 -1.19 2.14
C CYS A 276 -5.98 -0.39 1.99
N GLY A 277 -6.84 -0.35 3.01
CA GLY A 277 -8.16 0.29 2.96
C GLY A 277 -9.15 -0.45 2.07
N LEU A 278 -8.95 -1.74 1.83
CA LEU A 278 -9.82 -2.57 0.98
C LEU A 278 -11.16 -2.83 1.65
N THR A 279 -12.24 -2.73 0.87
CA THR A 279 -13.60 -3.14 1.25
C THR A 279 -14.07 -4.36 0.46
N SER A 280 -13.36 -4.73 -0.60
CA SER A 280 -13.61 -5.89 -1.43
C SER A 280 -12.28 -6.47 -1.92
N PHE A 281 -12.21 -7.80 -1.96
CA PHE A 281 -11.03 -8.53 -2.37
C PHE A 281 -11.43 -9.91 -2.89
N ILE A 282 -10.86 -10.36 -4.00
CA ILE A 282 -11.09 -11.70 -4.53
C ILE A 282 -9.79 -12.47 -4.55
N THR A 283 -9.75 -13.53 -3.78
CA THR A 283 -8.65 -14.50 -3.77
C THR A 283 -8.70 -15.41 -5.02
N PRO A 284 -7.57 -16.02 -5.42
CA PRO A 284 -7.55 -17.01 -6.48
C PRO A 284 -8.55 -18.15 -6.25
N LYS A 285 -9.30 -18.50 -7.28
CA LYS A 285 -10.30 -19.56 -7.21
C LYS A 285 -9.65 -20.93 -7.08
N ASN A 286 -10.17 -21.77 -6.19
CA ASN A 286 -9.80 -23.18 -6.05
C ASN A 286 -8.29 -23.42 -5.91
N MET A 287 -7.55 -22.45 -5.41
CA MET A 287 -6.12 -22.52 -5.20
C MET A 287 -5.76 -22.36 -3.73
N LYS A 288 -4.81 -23.17 -3.30
CA LYS A 288 -4.21 -23.07 -1.99
C LYS A 288 -3.00 -22.15 -2.08
N VAL A 289 -3.14 -20.92 -1.59
CA VAL A 289 -2.00 -20.01 -1.38
C VAL A 289 -1.23 -20.46 -0.12
N ASN A 290 0.07 -20.15 -0.05
CA ASN A 290 0.88 -20.43 1.13
C ASN A 290 0.59 -19.41 2.23
N THR A 291 0.67 -18.13 1.86
CA THR A 291 0.51 -17.01 2.78
C THR A 291 -0.60 -16.07 2.32
N LEU A 292 -1.51 -15.73 3.22
CA LEU A 292 -2.56 -14.73 2.99
C LEU A 292 -2.60 -13.74 4.17
N ASN A 293 -2.20 -12.50 3.94
CA ASN A 293 -2.33 -11.42 4.91
C ASN A 293 -3.29 -10.36 4.37
N VAL A 294 -4.46 -10.25 4.98
CA VAL A 294 -5.52 -9.29 4.62
C VAL A 294 -5.96 -8.44 5.82
N ALA A 295 -5.19 -8.43 6.89
CA ALA A 295 -5.51 -7.72 8.13
C ALA A 295 -5.57 -6.19 7.93
N HIS A 296 -6.14 -5.50 8.89
CA HIS A 296 -6.25 -4.03 8.92
C HIS A 296 -6.96 -3.41 7.70
N ASN A 297 -7.91 -4.15 7.12
CA ASN A 297 -8.81 -3.68 6.05
C ASN A 297 -10.25 -3.54 6.57
N THR A 298 -11.24 -3.49 5.69
CA THR A 298 -12.67 -3.50 6.01
C THR A 298 -13.33 -4.62 5.22
N LEU A 299 -12.85 -5.84 5.40
CA LEU A 299 -13.21 -7.00 4.59
C LEU A 299 -14.19 -7.93 5.33
N PRO A 300 -15.26 -8.42 4.66
CA PRO A 300 -16.12 -9.44 5.22
C PRO A 300 -15.44 -10.83 5.23
N LEU A 301 -15.98 -11.76 6.00
CA LEU A 301 -15.49 -13.16 6.03
C LEU A 301 -15.55 -13.86 4.66
N ALA A 302 -16.36 -13.36 3.75
CA ALA A 302 -16.53 -13.90 2.39
C ALA A 302 -15.22 -13.96 1.58
N VAL A 303 -14.24 -13.09 1.90
CA VAL A 303 -12.92 -13.08 1.23
C VAL A 303 -12.03 -14.26 1.64
N LEU A 304 -12.33 -14.93 2.75
CA LEU A 304 -11.59 -16.10 3.21
C LEU A 304 -11.87 -17.29 2.27
N PRO A 305 -10.85 -18.03 1.84
CA PRO A 305 -11.04 -19.22 1.00
C PRO A 305 -11.90 -20.30 1.69
N LEU A 306 -12.42 -21.24 0.92
CA LEU A 306 -13.05 -22.44 1.48
C LEU A 306 -12.04 -23.26 2.29
N ALA A 307 -12.51 -24.03 3.27
CA ALA A 307 -11.67 -24.85 4.18
C ALA A 307 -10.66 -25.74 3.43
N ALA A 308 -11.02 -26.29 2.26
CA ALA A 308 -10.14 -27.12 1.44
C ALA A 308 -8.93 -26.33 0.90
N TYR A 309 -9.06 -25.01 0.78
CA TYR A 309 -8.05 -24.11 0.23
C TYR A 309 -7.48 -23.16 1.32
N LYS A 310 -7.68 -23.50 2.59
CA LYS A 310 -7.15 -22.70 3.70
C LYS A 310 -5.64 -22.54 3.56
N PRO A 311 -5.12 -21.30 3.58
CA PRO A 311 -3.68 -21.04 3.50
C PRO A 311 -2.90 -21.72 4.62
N ALA A 312 -1.63 -22.05 4.38
CA ALA A 312 -0.75 -22.57 5.42
C ALA A 312 -0.51 -21.52 6.51
N GLN A 313 -0.37 -20.27 6.10
CA GLN A 313 -0.28 -19.11 6.98
C GLN A 313 -1.33 -18.08 6.55
N TYR A 314 -2.09 -17.56 7.51
CA TYR A 314 -3.05 -16.50 7.23
C TYR A 314 -3.14 -15.51 8.39
N LYS A 315 -3.33 -14.23 8.03
CA LYS A 315 -3.60 -13.13 8.96
C LYS A 315 -4.81 -12.36 8.44
N PHE A 316 -5.91 -12.46 9.13
CA PHE A 316 -7.16 -11.79 8.78
C PHE A 316 -7.49 -10.66 9.75
N GLU A 317 -7.30 -10.87 11.04
CA GLU A 317 -7.57 -9.88 12.09
C GLU A 317 -6.36 -9.00 12.39
N PRO A 318 -6.60 -7.75 12.85
CA PRO A 318 -7.91 -7.15 13.01
C PRO A 318 -8.46 -6.64 11.67
N GLN A 319 -9.81 -6.54 11.57
CA GLN A 319 -10.48 -5.78 10.52
C GLN A 319 -11.09 -4.51 11.10
N ASN A 320 -11.16 -3.44 10.29
CA ASN A 320 -11.98 -2.28 10.62
C ASN A 320 -13.46 -2.66 10.59
N PRO A 321 -14.32 -2.07 11.43
CA PRO A 321 -15.74 -2.39 11.44
C PRO A 321 -16.40 -2.13 10.08
N LEU A 322 -17.22 -3.08 9.64
CA LEU A 322 -17.98 -3.01 8.40
C LEU A 322 -19.06 -1.92 8.47
N ASP A 323 -19.44 -1.40 7.32
CA ASP A 323 -20.51 -0.40 7.21
C ASP A 323 -21.89 -1.08 7.24
N ILE A 324 -22.64 -0.86 8.32
CA ILE A 324 -23.97 -1.41 8.52
C ILE A 324 -25.04 -0.69 7.67
N THR A 325 -24.77 0.53 7.21
CA THR A 325 -25.80 1.40 6.58
C THR A 325 -26.35 0.87 5.26
N LYS A 326 -25.63 -0.06 4.63
CA LYS A 326 -26.03 -0.69 3.36
C LYS A 326 -26.72 -2.03 3.53
N VAL A 327 -26.90 -2.46 4.77
CA VAL A 327 -27.54 -3.75 5.07
C VAL A 327 -29.06 -3.61 4.95
N PRO A 328 -29.76 -4.57 4.28
CA PRO A 328 -31.23 -4.55 4.21
C PRO A 328 -31.87 -4.57 5.59
N GLY A 329 -32.80 -3.64 5.82
CA GLY A 329 -33.49 -3.45 7.10
C GLY A 329 -32.92 -2.30 7.95
N VAL A 330 -31.74 -1.79 7.62
CA VAL A 330 -31.19 -0.60 8.30
C VAL A 330 -31.83 0.67 7.73
N ILE A 331 -32.33 1.50 8.62
CA ILE A 331 -32.90 2.81 8.33
C ILE A 331 -31.94 3.88 8.82
N MET A 332 -31.74 4.93 8.02
CA MET A 332 -30.97 6.11 8.44
C MET A 332 -31.90 7.14 9.05
N ASP A 333 -31.78 7.39 10.31
CA ASP A 333 -32.55 8.40 11.03
C ASP A 333 -31.60 9.46 11.59
N ASN A 334 -31.72 10.70 11.06
CA ASN A 334 -30.85 11.82 11.41
C ASN A 334 -29.34 11.49 11.36
N GLY A 335 -28.90 10.68 10.39
CA GLY A 335 -27.51 10.28 10.24
C GLY A 335 -27.09 9.10 11.13
N VAL A 336 -27.99 8.54 11.93
CA VAL A 336 -27.75 7.37 12.79
C VAL A 336 -28.37 6.14 12.17
N PRO A 337 -27.61 5.04 11.95
CA PRO A 337 -28.18 3.78 11.50
C PRO A 337 -29.03 3.15 12.61
N ARG A 338 -30.25 2.74 12.30
CA ARG A 338 -31.15 2.06 13.22
C ARG A 338 -31.94 0.95 12.55
N ILE A 339 -32.51 0.09 13.36
CA ILE A 339 -33.51 -0.91 12.97
C ILE A 339 -34.68 -0.84 13.92
N ASP A 340 -35.87 -1.16 13.40
CA ASP A 340 -37.07 -1.23 14.23
C ASP A 340 -37.13 -2.55 15.02
N VAL A 341 -37.87 -2.54 16.12
CA VAL A 341 -38.14 -3.75 16.89
C VAL A 341 -39.44 -4.38 16.43
N THR A 342 -39.51 -5.71 16.49
CA THR A 342 -40.72 -6.45 16.26
C THR A 342 -41.62 -6.38 17.50
N THR A 343 -42.89 -6.00 17.27
CA THR A 343 -43.86 -6.08 18.37
C THR A 343 -44.16 -7.53 18.71
N TRP A 344 -44.49 -7.80 19.98
CA TRP A 344 -44.77 -9.17 20.45
C TRP A 344 -45.98 -9.82 19.71
N ALA A 345 -46.92 -9.02 19.20
CA ALA A 345 -48.05 -9.48 18.41
C ALA A 345 -47.68 -10.01 17.01
N ASN A 346 -46.54 -9.55 16.45
CA ASN A 346 -46.10 -9.90 15.10
C ASN A 346 -45.13 -11.09 15.05
N ARG A 347 -44.81 -11.70 16.18
CA ARG A 347 -43.82 -12.83 16.30
C ARG A 347 -44.15 -14.03 15.44
N THR A 348 -45.45 -14.33 15.27
CA THR A 348 -45.92 -15.52 14.56
C THR A 348 -45.72 -15.43 13.05
N LYS A 349 -45.42 -14.24 12.51
CA LYS A 349 -45.19 -14.01 11.07
C LYS A 349 -43.71 -13.88 10.70
N ALA A 350 -42.77 -14.02 11.66
CA ALA A 350 -41.34 -14.01 11.43
C ALA A 350 -40.84 -12.87 10.50
N GLU A 351 -41.35 -11.64 10.74
CA GLU A 351 -40.82 -10.48 10.03
C GLU A 351 -39.46 -10.13 10.59
N TYR A 352 -38.42 -10.48 9.84
CA TYR A 352 -37.06 -10.13 10.19
C TYR A 352 -36.80 -8.66 9.81
N GLN A 353 -36.27 -7.89 10.77
CA GLN A 353 -35.97 -6.47 10.58
C GLN A 353 -34.61 -6.25 9.91
N LEU A 354 -33.69 -7.19 10.05
CA LEU A 354 -32.34 -7.07 9.55
C LEU A 354 -31.91 -8.33 8.79
N ASP A 355 -31.31 -8.17 7.61
CA ASP A 355 -30.84 -9.28 6.78
C ASP A 355 -29.34 -9.22 6.59
N LEU A 356 -28.60 -10.05 7.37
CA LEU A 356 -27.16 -10.28 7.24
C LEU A 356 -26.85 -11.64 6.57
N SER A 357 -27.82 -12.24 5.87
CA SER A 357 -27.65 -13.57 5.28
C SER A 357 -26.47 -13.66 4.31
N GLU A 358 -26.11 -12.56 3.65
CA GLU A 358 -24.97 -12.46 2.75
C GLU A 358 -23.63 -12.59 3.46
N TYR A 359 -23.55 -12.25 4.74
CA TYR A 359 -22.31 -12.27 5.55
C TYR A 359 -22.03 -13.62 6.20
N ARG A 360 -22.87 -14.65 5.93
CA ARG A 360 -22.71 -16.01 6.48
C ARG A 360 -21.60 -16.80 5.84
N TYR A 361 -21.08 -16.39 4.71
CA TYR A 361 -20.32 -17.26 3.83
C TYR A 361 -18.83 -16.97 3.90
N ILE A 362 -18.04 -18.02 3.72
CA ILE A 362 -16.63 -17.97 3.30
C ILE A 362 -16.50 -18.49 1.86
N GLY A 363 -15.41 -18.16 1.17
CA GLY A 363 -15.14 -18.60 -0.20
C GLY A 363 -16.17 -18.10 -1.20
N ARG A 364 -16.82 -16.98 -0.92
CA ARG A 364 -17.81 -16.38 -1.82
C ARG A 364 -17.14 -15.37 -2.73
N THR A 365 -16.90 -15.79 -3.95
CA THR A 365 -16.44 -14.93 -5.05
C THR A 365 -17.57 -14.73 -6.05
N GLU A 366 -17.42 -13.76 -6.94
CA GLU A 366 -18.39 -13.52 -8.01
C GLU A 366 -18.68 -14.81 -8.79
N GLY A 367 -19.97 -15.19 -8.89
CA GLY A 367 -20.41 -16.44 -9.53
C GLY A 367 -20.28 -17.71 -8.68
N THR A 368 -19.91 -17.62 -7.39
CA THR A 368 -19.89 -18.76 -6.47
C THR A 368 -20.82 -18.53 -5.28
N THR A 369 -21.43 -19.61 -4.76
CA THR A 369 -22.34 -19.55 -3.60
C THR A 369 -21.60 -19.47 -2.27
N GLY A 370 -20.30 -19.80 -2.23
CA GLY A 370 -19.55 -19.95 -0.99
C GLY A 370 -20.10 -21.05 -0.09
N LYS A 371 -19.61 -21.14 1.13
CA LYS A 371 -20.08 -22.06 2.18
C LYS A 371 -20.51 -21.28 3.40
N ALA A 372 -21.70 -21.56 3.92
CA ALA A 372 -22.17 -21.00 5.18
C ALA A 372 -21.26 -21.47 6.34
N ASP A 373 -20.64 -20.54 7.05
CA ASP A 373 -19.59 -20.80 8.04
C ASP A 373 -19.69 -19.92 9.28
N ALA A 374 -20.51 -18.86 9.27
CA ALA A 374 -20.48 -17.84 10.30
C ALA A 374 -21.49 -18.06 11.43
N ASP A 375 -21.05 -17.79 12.65
CA ASP A 375 -21.89 -17.52 13.81
C ASP A 375 -22.02 -16.00 14.03
N PHE A 376 -23.16 -15.58 14.55
CA PHE A 376 -23.47 -14.17 14.83
C PHE A 376 -23.73 -14.00 16.30
N THR A 377 -23.04 -13.08 16.94
CA THR A 377 -23.24 -12.70 18.33
C THR A 377 -23.49 -11.21 18.41
N TRP A 378 -24.60 -10.80 19.02
CA TRP A 378 -24.95 -9.41 19.22
C TRP A 378 -24.52 -8.94 20.60
N TYR A 379 -24.09 -7.68 20.66
CA TYR A 379 -23.71 -6.98 21.88
C TYR A 379 -24.47 -5.67 21.98
N SER A 380 -25.08 -5.41 23.13
CA SER A 380 -25.60 -4.09 23.46
C SER A 380 -24.51 -3.25 24.11
N ILE A 381 -24.54 -1.94 23.86
CA ILE A 381 -23.64 -0.95 24.44
C ILE A 381 -24.49 0.01 25.26
N ASP A 382 -24.25 0.10 26.56
CA ASP A 382 -24.95 1.02 27.43
C ASP A 382 -24.43 2.46 27.31
N LYS A 383 -25.00 3.39 28.09
CA LYS A 383 -24.61 4.80 28.11
C LYS A 383 -23.17 5.04 28.59
N ASP A 384 -22.62 4.11 29.36
CA ASP A 384 -21.26 4.19 29.91
C ASP A 384 -20.24 3.46 29.02
N GLY A 385 -20.70 2.95 27.86
CA GLY A 385 -19.87 2.22 26.88
C GLY A 385 -19.61 0.77 27.26
N GLN A 386 -20.31 0.21 28.29
CA GLN A 386 -20.17 -1.20 28.67
C GLN A 386 -20.90 -2.09 27.67
N GLU A 387 -20.20 -3.14 27.23
CA GLU A 387 -20.73 -4.12 26.29
C GLU A 387 -21.31 -5.33 27.04
N THR A 388 -22.51 -5.75 26.65
CA THR A 388 -23.16 -6.94 27.18
C THR A 388 -23.65 -7.80 26.03
N GLU A 389 -23.34 -9.09 26.08
CA GLU A 389 -23.84 -10.05 25.10
C GLU A 389 -25.36 -10.18 25.21
N MET A 390 -26.04 -10.00 24.07
CA MET A 390 -27.48 -10.11 23.96
C MET A 390 -27.93 -11.58 23.94
N VAL A 391 -29.04 -11.87 24.58
CA VAL A 391 -29.56 -13.24 24.69
C VAL A 391 -30.27 -13.63 23.38
N LYS A 392 -29.73 -14.65 22.72
CA LYS A 392 -30.38 -15.23 21.53
C LYS A 392 -31.51 -16.16 21.97
N GLY A 393 -32.68 -15.95 21.38
CA GLY A 393 -33.83 -16.82 21.57
C GLY A 393 -33.65 -18.21 20.96
N THR A 394 -34.27 -19.21 21.59
CA THR A 394 -34.25 -20.61 21.13
C THR A 394 -35.29 -20.90 20.07
N SER A 395 -36.40 -20.15 20.10
CA SER A 395 -37.53 -20.28 19.17
C SER A 395 -38.28 -18.94 19.04
N ALA A 396 -39.24 -18.88 18.14
CA ALA A 396 -40.13 -17.73 18.04
C ALA A 396 -41.04 -17.52 19.26
N SER A 397 -41.23 -18.55 20.11
CA SER A 397 -41.94 -18.46 21.39
C SER A 397 -41.04 -18.11 22.59
N GLU A 398 -39.73 -18.28 22.43
CA GLU A 398 -38.70 -17.93 23.41
C GLU A 398 -37.63 -17.07 22.73
N PRO A 399 -37.96 -15.84 22.39
CA PRO A 399 -37.15 -15.07 21.47
C PRO A 399 -35.89 -14.42 22.07
N GLY A 400 -35.73 -14.39 23.40
CA GLY A 400 -34.65 -13.65 24.06
C GLY A 400 -34.69 -12.16 23.71
N ASP A 401 -33.52 -11.53 23.56
CA ASP A 401 -33.39 -10.17 23.05
C ASP A 401 -33.55 -10.11 21.53
N TYR A 402 -33.14 -11.18 20.85
CA TYR A 402 -33.32 -11.35 19.43
C TYR A 402 -33.52 -12.82 19.03
N TYR A 403 -34.17 -13.04 17.92
CA TYR A 403 -34.28 -14.35 17.26
C TYR A 403 -33.59 -14.29 15.88
N ALA A 404 -32.89 -15.36 15.53
CA ALA A 404 -32.15 -15.41 14.28
C ALA A 404 -32.34 -16.71 13.53
N LEU A 405 -32.62 -16.60 12.22
CA LEU A 405 -32.65 -17.73 11.32
C LEU A 405 -31.90 -17.38 10.03
N ASN A 406 -30.90 -18.20 9.69
CA ASN A 406 -30.15 -18.05 8.43
C ASN A 406 -29.53 -16.66 8.18
N GLY A 407 -29.09 -15.96 9.24
CA GLY A 407 -28.50 -14.62 9.15
C GLY A 407 -29.52 -13.49 9.05
N LYS A 408 -30.81 -13.80 9.24
CA LYS A 408 -31.87 -12.80 9.37
C LYS A 408 -32.28 -12.67 10.83
N PHE A 409 -32.54 -11.44 11.29
CA PHE A 409 -32.70 -11.12 12.71
C PHE A 409 -34.01 -10.38 12.96
N ALA A 410 -34.70 -10.79 14.03
CA ALA A 410 -35.83 -10.10 14.62
C ALA A 410 -35.44 -9.69 16.04
N PHE A 411 -35.63 -8.42 16.41
CA PHE A 411 -35.31 -7.86 17.71
C PHE A 411 -36.60 -7.53 18.48
N PHE A 412 -36.61 -7.78 19.76
CA PHE A 412 -37.81 -7.66 20.60
C PHE A 412 -37.69 -6.61 21.71
N ASN A 413 -36.46 -6.34 22.13
CA ASN A 413 -36.20 -5.34 23.17
C ASN A 413 -35.49 -4.13 22.54
N THR A 414 -35.88 -2.94 22.97
CA THR A 414 -35.19 -1.71 22.59
C THR A 414 -33.83 -1.67 23.30
N GLN A 415 -32.79 -1.53 22.50
CA GLN A 415 -31.43 -1.34 22.98
C GLN A 415 -30.91 0.02 22.50
N TYR A 416 -30.16 0.69 23.35
CA TYR A 416 -29.65 2.03 23.04
C TYR A 416 -28.69 2.01 21.83
N LYS A 417 -27.68 1.17 21.90
CA LYS A 417 -26.74 0.87 20.80
C LYS A 417 -26.49 -0.64 20.80
N ALA A 418 -26.21 -1.17 19.64
CA ALA A 418 -25.80 -2.57 19.51
C ALA A 418 -24.90 -2.74 18.30
N TYR A 419 -24.07 -3.77 18.35
CA TYR A 419 -23.30 -4.21 17.19
C TYR A 419 -23.29 -5.74 17.12
N VAL A 420 -22.98 -6.26 15.94
CA VAL A 420 -22.82 -7.71 15.73
C VAL A 420 -21.37 -8.06 15.46
N ARG A 421 -20.94 -9.14 16.10
CA ARG A 421 -19.70 -9.85 15.78
C ARG A 421 -20.05 -11.10 14.97
N ILE A 422 -19.37 -11.27 13.84
CA ILE A 422 -19.55 -12.42 12.96
C ILE A 422 -18.26 -13.22 12.98
N THR A 423 -18.34 -14.48 13.42
CA THR A 423 -17.15 -15.34 13.63
C THR A 423 -17.19 -16.52 12.68
N SER A 424 -16.11 -16.74 11.93
CA SER A 424 -15.93 -17.92 11.08
C SER A 424 -15.64 -19.17 11.94
N LYS A 425 -16.39 -20.23 11.74
CA LYS A 425 -16.16 -21.54 12.40
C LYS A 425 -14.87 -22.21 11.89
N THR A 426 -14.60 -22.06 10.60
CA THR A 426 -13.43 -22.69 9.95
C THR A 426 -12.13 -22.00 10.36
N TYR A 427 -12.15 -20.67 10.51
CA TYR A 427 -10.94 -19.87 10.73
C TYR A 427 -10.77 -19.39 12.16
N GLY A 428 -11.86 -19.32 12.95
CA GLY A 428 -11.86 -18.79 14.31
C GLY A 428 -11.63 -17.27 14.39
N VAL A 429 -11.74 -16.56 13.25
CA VAL A 429 -11.56 -15.10 13.15
C VAL A 429 -12.90 -14.40 13.03
N SER A 430 -12.95 -13.12 13.38
CA SER A 430 -14.19 -12.36 13.47
C SER A 430 -14.11 -11.02 12.72
N VAL A 431 -15.28 -10.52 12.31
CA VAL A 431 -15.51 -9.13 11.91
C VAL A 431 -16.64 -8.54 12.73
N THR A 432 -16.64 -7.23 12.90
CA THR A 432 -17.73 -6.49 13.52
C THR A 432 -18.33 -5.50 12.54
N PHE A 433 -19.58 -5.12 12.78
CA PHE A 433 -20.17 -3.95 12.14
C PHE A 433 -20.05 -2.72 13.06
N LYS A 434 -20.08 -1.53 12.46
CA LYS A 434 -20.27 -0.30 13.23
C LYS A 434 -21.57 -0.37 14.01
N PRO A 435 -21.63 0.16 15.24
CA PRO A 435 -22.84 0.13 16.05
C PRO A 435 -24.03 0.80 15.35
N LEU A 436 -25.21 0.28 15.61
CA LEU A 436 -26.51 0.85 15.22
C LEU A 436 -27.43 0.95 16.45
N VAL A 437 -28.58 1.60 16.27
CA VAL A 437 -29.63 1.69 17.32
C VAL A 437 -30.72 0.67 17.01
N ILE A 438 -31.12 -0.11 18.00
CA ILE A 438 -32.26 -1.02 17.94
C ILE A 438 -33.44 -0.33 18.62
N GLY A 439 -34.52 -0.06 17.86
CA GLY A 439 -35.75 0.56 18.33
C GLY A 439 -36.11 1.86 17.64
N THR A 440 -37.32 2.36 17.93
CA THR A 440 -37.90 3.55 17.30
C THR A 440 -37.48 4.85 17.95
N ASP A 441 -36.98 4.79 19.18
CA ASP A 441 -36.59 5.97 19.92
C ASP A 441 -35.08 6.24 19.77
N VAL A 442 -34.75 7.14 18.83
CA VAL A 442 -33.48 7.82 18.86
C VAL A 442 -33.53 8.89 19.96
N THR A 443 -33.79 8.46 21.21
CA THR A 443 -33.83 9.37 22.34
C THR A 443 -32.47 9.61 22.96
N ALA A 444 -31.42 9.31 22.22
CA ALA A 444 -30.07 9.59 22.65
C ALA A 444 -29.43 10.67 21.83
N ILE A 445 -29.90 11.83 21.96
CA ILE A 445 -28.95 12.91 22.23
C ILE A 445 -28.52 12.65 23.68
N GLU A 446 -27.31 12.14 23.88
CA GLU A 446 -26.64 12.26 25.18
C GLU A 446 -26.92 13.67 25.66
N THR A 447 -27.41 13.76 26.87
CA THR A 447 -27.66 15.02 27.55
C THR A 447 -26.50 15.96 27.20
N VAL A 448 -26.75 16.96 26.36
CA VAL A 448 -25.90 18.13 26.36
C VAL A 448 -26.02 18.64 27.79
N GLU A 449 -24.99 18.35 28.60
CA GLU A 449 -24.85 18.96 29.95
C GLU A 449 -24.66 20.46 29.77
N ASN A 450 -25.75 21.16 29.50
CA ASN A 450 -25.93 22.55 29.60
C ASN A 450 -27.42 22.79 29.85
N THR A 451 -27.87 22.37 31.04
CA THR A 451 -29.09 22.88 31.57
C THR A 451 -28.86 24.40 31.82
N GLN A 452 -29.40 25.23 30.92
CA GLN A 452 -29.47 26.65 31.20
C GLN A 452 -30.27 26.83 32.52
N GLU A 453 -29.56 27.21 33.56
CA GLU A 453 -30.11 27.33 34.89
C GLU A 453 -31.32 28.31 34.88
N GLY A 454 -32.45 27.86 35.39
CA GLY A 454 -33.65 28.69 35.46
C GLY A 454 -34.51 28.79 34.20
N LEU A 455 -34.13 28.11 33.07
CA LEU A 455 -34.98 28.08 31.88
C LEU A 455 -36.13 27.07 32.05
N GLN A 456 -37.36 27.55 31.92
CA GLN A 456 -38.57 26.73 31.84
C GLN A 456 -39.03 26.65 30.40
N VAL A 457 -39.36 25.43 29.96
CA VAL A 457 -39.80 25.16 28.60
C VAL A 457 -41.06 24.29 28.68
N HIS A 458 -42.14 24.69 28.03
CA HIS A 458 -43.34 23.88 27.86
C HIS A 458 -44.00 24.18 26.51
N THR A 459 -44.92 23.36 26.11
CA THR A 459 -45.66 23.54 24.85
C THR A 459 -47.14 23.73 25.14
N GLN A 460 -47.77 24.65 24.43
CA GLN A 460 -49.18 24.89 24.51
C GLN A 460 -49.72 25.38 23.16
N GLY A 461 -50.76 24.78 22.66
CA GLY A 461 -51.44 25.22 21.45
C GLY A 461 -50.59 25.11 20.16
N GLY A 462 -49.54 24.27 20.14
CA GLY A 462 -48.63 24.13 18.99
C GLY A 462 -47.53 25.21 19.00
N GLU A 463 -47.28 25.83 20.14
CA GLU A 463 -46.15 26.76 20.32
C GLU A 463 -45.25 26.32 21.46
N ILE A 464 -43.95 26.57 21.34
CA ILE A 464 -42.97 26.40 22.41
C ILE A 464 -42.97 27.69 23.24
N ILE A 465 -43.24 27.57 24.52
CA ILE A 465 -43.26 28.69 25.49
C ILE A 465 -42.00 28.56 26.33
N LEU A 466 -41.23 29.63 26.34
CA LEU A 466 -39.96 29.73 27.05
C LEU A 466 -40.10 30.84 28.13
N SER A 467 -39.62 30.59 29.35
CA SER A 467 -39.50 31.62 30.38
C SER A 467 -38.25 31.36 31.22
N ALA A 468 -37.65 32.43 31.74
CA ALA A 468 -36.43 32.34 32.56
C ALA A 468 -36.50 33.42 33.67
N GLY A 469 -36.02 33.08 34.87
CA GLY A 469 -36.02 34.04 36.01
C GLY A 469 -35.12 35.28 35.78
N GLN A 470 -34.11 35.14 34.91
CA GLN A 470 -33.27 36.24 34.45
C GLN A 470 -33.18 36.20 32.93
N GLN A 471 -33.00 37.36 32.33
CA GLN A 471 -32.88 37.44 30.85
C GLN A 471 -31.60 36.73 30.39
N GLN A 472 -31.77 35.73 29.52
CA GLN A 472 -30.68 34.94 28.97
C GLN A 472 -30.91 34.58 27.51
N PRO A 473 -29.85 34.42 26.71
CA PRO A 473 -29.96 34.00 25.33
C PRO A 473 -30.34 32.51 25.27
N VAL A 474 -31.36 32.18 24.47
CA VAL A 474 -31.83 30.80 24.25
C VAL A 474 -31.82 30.49 22.77
N ASN A 475 -31.39 29.30 22.44
CA ASN A 475 -31.43 28.74 21.09
C ASN A 475 -32.35 27.52 21.04
N ILE A 476 -33.09 27.39 19.97
CA ILE A 476 -33.85 26.17 19.64
C ILE A 476 -33.21 25.50 18.45
N TYR A 477 -32.99 24.22 18.58
CA TYR A 477 -32.41 23.39 17.52
C TYR A 477 -33.39 22.27 17.12
N THR A 478 -33.36 21.86 15.86
CA THR A 478 -33.93 20.57 15.45
C THR A 478 -33.12 19.44 16.10
N ILE A 479 -33.68 18.24 16.12
CA ILE A 479 -32.92 17.04 16.57
C ILE A 479 -31.70 16.72 15.70
N SER A 480 -31.61 17.27 14.47
CA SER A 480 -30.42 17.20 13.59
C SER A 480 -29.34 18.23 13.91
N GLY A 481 -29.55 19.07 14.95
CA GLY A 481 -28.59 20.11 15.36
C GLY A 481 -28.69 21.42 14.57
N GLN A 482 -29.64 21.58 13.65
CA GLN A 482 -29.86 22.83 12.95
C GLN A 482 -30.57 23.84 13.88
N ARG A 483 -29.97 25.03 14.07
CA ARG A 483 -30.60 26.11 14.83
C ARG A 483 -31.78 26.70 14.04
N VAL A 484 -32.98 26.64 14.62
CA VAL A 484 -34.25 27.12 14.00
C VAL A 484 -34.78 28.38 14.64
N TRP A 485 -34.31 28.72 15.86
CA TRP A 485 -34.65 29.95 16.53
C TRP A 485 -33.57 30.38 17.51
N THR A 486 -33.45 31.70 17.73
CA THR A 486 -32.59 32.32 18.74
C THR A 486 -33.25 33.58 19.24
N GLY A 487 -33.16 33.82 20.54
CA GLY A 487 -33.70 35.04 21.19
C GLY A 487 -33.30 35.15 22.65
N ASN A 488 -33.56 36.29 23.26
CA ASN A 488 -33.39 36.47 24.68
C ASN A 488 -34.72 36.20 25.40
N VAL A 489 -34.69 35.36 26.42
CA VAL A 489 -35.86 34.92 27.18
C VAL A 489 -35.71 35.40 28.62
N GLY A 490 -36.75 36.06 29.15
CA GLY A 490 -36.85 36.56 30.52
C GLY A 490 -38.13 36.10 31.21
N ALA A 491 -38.50 36.76 32.32
CA ALA A 491 -39.65 36.40 33.16
C ALA A 491 -41.01 36.59 32.45
N GLU A 492 -41.09 37.48 31.47
CA GLU A 492 -42.32 37.72 30.70
C GLU A 492 -42.65 36.56 29.74
N GLY A 493 -41.69 35.68 29.51
CA GLY A 493 -41.81 34.56 28.62
C GLY A 493 -41.72 34.93 27.13
N GLN A 494 -41.41 33.95 26.29
CA GLN A 494 -41.35 34.07 24.84
C GLN A 494 -42.13 32.89 24.20
N ARG A 495 -43.02 33.20 23.26
CA ARG A 495 -43.69 32.19 22.44
C ARG A 495 -43.00 32.01 21.11
N VAL A 496 -42.78 30.79 20.72
CA VAL A 496 -42.09 30.45 19.47
C VAL A 496 -42.93 29.46 18.70
N SER A 497 -43.46 29.89 17.57
CA SER A 497 -44.19 29.05 16.63
C SER A 497 -43.20 28.36 15.71
N LEU A 498 -43.17 27.04 15.74
CA LEU A 498 -42.38 26.19 14.83
C LEU A 498 -43.28 25.10 14.25
N PRO A 499 -42.94 24.48 13.12
CA PRO A 499 -43.64 23.33 12.61
C PRO A 499 -43.74 22.20 13.63
N LYS A 500 -44.79 21.36 13.55
CA LYS A 500 -44.87 20.18 14.42
C LYS A 500 -43.59 19.33 14.29
N GLY A 501 -42.98 19.04 15.41
CA GLY A 501 -41.73 18.32 15.46
C GLY A 501 -41.11 18.25 16.85
N ILE A 502 -39.97 17.56 16.94
CA ILE A 502 -39.18 17.49 18.19
C ILE A 502 -38.00 18.48 18.08
N TYR A 503 -37.86 19.28 19.10
CA TYR A 503 -36.84 20.31 19.19
C TYR A 503 -36.00 20.16 20.48
N VAL A 504 -34.81 20.74 20.49
CA VAL A 504 -33.91 20.80 21.65
C VAL A 504 -33.79 22.26 22.11
N VAL A 505 -34.13 22.49 23.34
CA VAL A 505 -34.13 23.84 23.96
C VAL A 505 -33.48 23.75 25.34
N GLY A 506 -32.38 24.44 25.56
CA GLY A 506 -31.65 24.43 26.85
C GLY A 506 -31.31 23.02 27.34
N GLY A 507 -30.93 22.11 26.44
CA GLY A 507 -30.64 20.72 26.76
C GLY A 507 -31.86 19.82 26.96
N LYS A 508 -33.08 20.33 26.85
CA LYS A 508 -34.34 19.58 27.00
C LYS A 508 -34.98 19.31 25.64
N LYS A 509 -35.53 18.13 25.44
CA LYS A 509 -36.39 17.81 24.28
C LYS A 509 -37.79 18.34 24.51
N VAL A 510 -38.35 18.94 23.49
CA VAL A 510 -39.68 19.50 23.47
C VAL A 510 -40.41 19.05 22.24
N LEU A 511 -41.59 18.49 22.41
CA LEU A 511 -42.51 18.13 21.30
C LEU A 511 -43.44 19.31 21.07
N ASN A 512 -43.40 19.88 19.87
CA ASN A 512 -44.31 20.94 19.43
C ASN A 512 -45.38 20.39 18.47
#